data_f5f823da2557b9c58d3c479131e0e212
#
_entry.id   f5f823da2557b9c58d3c479131e0e212
#
_cell.length_a   1.000
_cell.length_b   1.000
_cell.length_c   1.000
_cell.angle_alpha   90.00
_cell.angle_beta   90.00
_cell.angle_gamma   90.00
#
_symmetry.space_group_name_H-M   'P 1'
#
loop_
_entity.id
_entity.type
_entity.pdbx_description
1 polymer ?
#
loop_
_entity_poly.entity_id
_entity_poly.type
_entity_poly.pdbx_seq_one_letter_code
_entity_poly.pdbx_strand_id
1 'polypeptide(L)'
;MRKVLAIALLAAGPVFGAGIEIEVAGHLVARYRSDGLIISTPNGSTAYNLSAGGPILYPALPVAVLTPICPHSLSFRPIVVPDSTPIEIKLHNASDGANLSIDGQEGGPLGPRDKVVVQRAKTTVQLIRITDRTFYDNLRHKLSWGG
;
A
#
# COMPACT_ATOMS: atom_id res chain seq x y z
N MET A 1 7.52 -12.68 -12.70
CA MET A 1 7.60 -11.42 -11.93
C MET A 1 6.24 -10.77 -11.88
N ARG A 2 5.88 -10.13 -10.79
CA ARG A 2 4.51 -9.73 -10.44
C ARG A 2 4.25 -8.29 -10.84
N LYS A 3 2.98 -7.94 -11.14
CA LYS A 3 2.58 -6.55 -11.40
C LYS A 3 3.04 -5.65 -10.26
N VAL A 4 3.63 -4.52 -10.61
CA VAL A 4 3.81 -3.40 -9.71
C VAL A 4 2.43 -2.80 -9.51
N LEU A 5 1.87 -2.92 -8.34
CA LEU A 5 0.64 -2.24 -7.96
C LEU A 5 0.84 -1.67 -6.57
N ALA A 6 0.89 -0.37 -6.47
CA ALA A 6 0.72 0.36 -5.22
C ALA A 6 -0.66 1.02 -5.28
N ILE A 7 -1.54 0.65 -4.37
CA ILE A 7 -2.80 1.34 -4.17
C ILE A 7 -2.56 2.30 -3.02
N ALA A 8 -2.70 3.59 -3.27
CA ALA A 8 -2.77 4.59 -2.22
C ALA A 8 -4.23 5.01 -2.07
N LEU A 9 -4.80 4.77 -0.93
CA LEU A 9 -6.07 5.34 -0.51
C LEU A 9 -5.74 6.62 0.25
N LEU A 10 -5.97 7.77 -0.37
CA LEU A 10 -5.81 9.07 0.27
C LEU A 10 -7.17 9.51 0.78
N ALA A 11 -7.34 9.62 2.08
CA ALA A 11 -8.50 10.25 2.68
C ALA A 11 -8.27 11.76 2.70
N ALA A 12 -8.98 12.49 1.85
CA ALA A 12 -9.00 13.95 1.87
C ALA A 12 -10.21 14.40 2.70
N GLY A 13 -9.98 14.79 3.96
CA GLY A 13 -10.99 15.43 4.78
C GLY A 13 -10.33 16.48 5.67
N PRO A 14 -10.98 17.64 5.90
CA PRO A 14 -10.40 18.68 6.74
C PRO A 14 -10.36 18.21 8.20
N VAL A 15 -9.18 18.17 8.75
CA VAL A 15 -8.85 18.18 10.17
C VAL A 15 -8.77 16.85 10.93
N PHE A 16 -9.46 15.73 10.56
CA PHE A 16 -9.47 14.55 11.46
C PHE A 16 -9.18 13.17 10.85
N GLY A 17 -8.73 13.07 9.61
CA GLY A 17 -8.43 11.80 8.96
C GLY A 17 -9.66 10.88 8.82
N ALA A 18 -9.70 10.03 7.79
CA ALA A 18 -10.77 9.04 7.66
C ALA A 18 -10.56 7.88 8.64
N GLY A 19 -11.66 7.35 9.16
CA GLY A 19 -11.64 6.04 9.82
C GLY A 19 -11.44 4.96 8.77
N ILE A 20 -10.37 4.21 8.87
CA ILE A 20 -10.04 3.12 7.96
C ILE A 20 -10.17 1.81 8.73
N GLU A 21 -10.97 0.89 8.20
CA GLU A 21 -11.07 -0.49 8.66
C GLU A 21 -10.42 -1.40 7.63
N ILE A 22 -9.58 -2.30 8.10
CA ILE A 22 -8.86 -3.26 7.26
C ILE A 22 -9.23 -4.67 7.69
N GLU A 23 -9.67 -5.48 6.74
CA GLU A 23 -9.86 -6.91 6.89
C GLU A 23 -8.94 -7.67 5.93
N VAL A 24 -8.35 -8.77 6.40
CA VAL A 24 -7.54 -9.69 5.59
C VAL A 24 -8.11 -11.09 5.75
N ALA A 25 -8.43 -11.75 4.65
CA ALA A 25 -9.09 -13.07 4.66
C ALA A 25 -10.38 -13.11 5.51
N GLY A 26 -11.14 -12.01 5.56
CA GLY A 26 -12.35 -11.89 6.37
C GLY A 26 -12.11 -11.64 7.87
N HIS A 27 -10.86 -11.49 8.30
CA HIS A 27 -10.52 -11.18 9.68
C HIS A 27 -10.18 -9.70 9.83
N LEU A 28 -10.78 -9.05 10.82
CA LEU A 28 -10.46 -7.67 11.18
C LEU A 28 -9.00 -7.59 11.66
N VAL A 29 -8.19 -6.80 10.96
CA VAL A 29 -6.79 -6.53 11.28
C VAL A 29 -6.65 -5.27 12.10
N ALA A 30 -7.29 -4.17 11.63
CA ALA A 30 -7.15 -2.87 12.27
C ALA A 30 -8.34 -1.95 11.98
N ARG A 31 -8.59 -1.04 12.92
CA ARG A 31 -9.38 0.18 12.73
C ARG A 31 -8.60 1.36 13.27
N TYR A 32 -8.39 2.37 12.44
CA TYR A 32 -7.65 3.57 12.86
C TYR A 32 -8.05 4.79 12.04
N ARG A 33 -7.64 5.97 12.52
CA ARG A 33 -7.69 7.22 11.77
C ARG A 33 -6.31 7.53 11.22
N SER A 34 -6.27 7.92 9.96
CA SER A 34 -5.05 8.33 9.28
C SER A 34 -5.38 9.18 8.06
N ASP A 35 -4.38 9.84 7.49
CA ASP A 35 -4.53 10.58 6.25
C ASP A 35 -4.69 9.65 5.05
N GLY A 36 -4.30 8.39 5.20
CA GLY A 36 -4.47 7.39 4.16
C GLY A 36 -3.88 6.03 4.49
N LEU A 37 -3.98 5.14 3.51
CA LEU A 37 -3.41 3.80 3.55
C LEU A 37 -2.76 3.48 2.21
N ILE A 38 -1.54 2.97 2.23
CA ILE A 38 -0.87 2.42 1.06
C ILE A 38 -0.91 0.90 1.14
N ILE A 39 -1.32 0.26 0.05
CA ILE A 39 -1.16 -1.18 -0.14
C ILE A 39 -0.19 -1.37 -1.28
N SER A 40 0.94 -2.00 -1.01
CA SER A 40 2.02 -2.12 -1.98
C SER A 40 2.47 -3.56 -2.16
N THR A 41 2.81 -3.89 -3.40
CA THR A 41 3.57 -5.11 -3.73
C THR A 41 5.04 -4.92 -3.33
N PRO A 42 5.83 -6.00 -3.26
CA PRO A 42 7.27 -5.89 -2.99
C PRO A 42 8.00 -4.95 -3.96
N ASN A 43 7.64 -4.93 -5.24
CA ASN A 43 8.25 -4.00 -6.20
C ASN A 43 7.90 -2.53 -5.90
N GLY A 44 6.67 -2.27 -5.49
CA GLY A 44 6.22 -0.93 -5.09
C GLY A 44 6.71 -0.51 -3.71
N SER A 45 7.28 -1.41 -2.91
CA SER A 45 7.72 -1.13 -1.54
C SER A 45 8.82 -0.05 -1.48
N THR A 46 9.58 0.12 -2.55
CA THR A 46 10.63 1.15 -2.69
C THR A 46 10.14 2.46 -3.32
N ALA A 47 8.83 2.61 -3.54
CA ALA A 47 8.17 3.82 -4.03
C ALA A 47 7.51 4.60 -2.87
N TYR A 48 6.27 5.04 -3.02
CA TYR A 48 5.58 5.85 -2.00
C TYR A 48 5.47 5.15 -0.64
N ASN A 49 5.37 3.83 -0.62
CA ASN A 49 5.43 3.03 0.60
C ASN A 49 6.68 3.34 1.45
N LEU A 50 7.85 3.48 0.81
CA LEU A 50 9.10 3.80 1.51
C LEU A 50 9.03 5.20 2.15
N SER A 51 8.51 6.18 1.43
CA SER A 51 8.33 7.56 1.93
C SER A 51 7.37 7.63 3.11
N ALA A 52 6.38 6.74 3.16
CA ALA A 52 5.44 6.63 4.27
C ALA A 52 5.97 5.78 5.45
N GLY A 53 7.25 5.37 5.43
CA GLY A 53 7.87 4.59 6.49
C GLY A 53 7.60 3.08 6.41
N GLY A 54 7.12 2.58 5.28
CA GLY A 54 6.95 1.16 5.04
C GLY A 54 8.28 0.43 4.78
N PRO A 55 8.34 -0.87 5.04
CA PRO A 55 9.56 -1.68 4.84
C PRO A 55 9.87 -1.88 3.37
N ILE A 56 11.16 -2.07 3.07
CA ILE A 56 11.62 -2.55 1.77
C ILE A 56 11.44 -4.06 1.73
N LEU A 57 10.72 -4.55 0.73
CA LEU A 57 10.44 -5.96 0.54
C LEU A 57 11.24 -6.51 -0.63
N TYR A 58 11.79 -7.71 -0.47
CA TYR A 58 12.46 -8.40 -1.57
C TYR A 58 11.45 -8.74 -2.69
N PRO A 59 11.75 -8.44 -3.96
CA PRO A 59 10.77 -8.50 -5.06
C PRO A 59 10.09 -9.86 -5.30
N ALA A 60 10.73 -10.96 -4.91
CA ALA A 60 10.19 -12.30 -5.12
C ALA A 60 9.26 -12.78 -4.00
N LEU A 61 9.12 -12.03 -2.91
CA LEU A 61 8.24 -12.42 -1.80
C LEU A 61 6.77 -12.42 -2.23
N PRO A 62 5.97 -13.45 -1.85
CA PRO A 62 4.54 -13.54 -2.14
C PRO A 62 3.70 -12.78 -1.12
N VAL A 63 3.94 -11.48 -0.96
CA VAL A 63 3.33 -10.65 0.07
C VAL A 63 2.86 -9.31 -0.46
N ALA A 64 2.00 -8.66 0.31
CA ALA A 64 1.67 -7.25 0.20
C ALA A 64 1.98 -6.55 1.53
N VAL A 65 2.29 -5.27 1.48
CA VAL A 65 2.45 -4.44 2.68
C VAL A 65 1.36 -3.39 2.74
N LEU A 66 0.81 -3.20 3.93
CA LEU A 66 -0.16 -2.18 4.27
C LEU A 66 0.53 -1.14 5.15
N THR A 67 0.65 0.07 4.67
CA THR A 67 1.37 1.16 5.36
C THR A 67 0.42 2.33 5.58
N PRO A 68 0.07 2.63 6.84
CA PRO A 68 -0.71 3.82 7.18
C PRO A 68 0.07 5.11 6.86
N ILE A 69 -0.64 6.14 6.37
CA ILE A 69 -0.07 7.48 6.16
C ILE A 69 -0.51 8.34 7.34
N CYS A 70 0.45 8.89 8.09
CA CYS A 70 0.20 9.77 9.24
C CYS A 70 -0.90 9.22 10.18
N PRO A 71 -0.79 8.00 10.72
CA PRO A 71 -1.80 7.47 11.63
C PRO A 71 -1.84 8.29 12.92
N HIS A 72 -3.06 8.54 13.43
CA HIS A 72 -3.27 9.33 14.64
C HIS A 72 -2.95 8.57 15.94
N SER A 73 -2.37 7.41 15.85
CA SER A 73 -1.91 6.60 16.99
C SER A 73 -0.50 6.11 16.75
N LEU A 74 0.34 6.23 17.76
CA LEU A 74 1.74 5.79 17.71
C LEU A 74 1.92 4.26 17.71
N SER A 75 0.87 3.50 17.99
CA SER A 75 0.92 2.02 18.00
C SER A 75 0.84 1.39 16.62
N PHE A 76 0.29 2.09 15.63
CA PHE A 76 0.16 1.55 14.28
C PHE A 76 1.50 1.47 13.56
N ARG A 77 1.71 0.36 12.90
CA ARG A 77 2.90 0.06 12.12
C ARG A 77 2.49 -0.56 10.79
N PRO A 78 3.33 -0.45 9.75
CA PRO A 78 3.14 -1.23 8.54
C PRO A 78 3.05 -2.72 8.85
N ILE A 79 2.12 -3.41 8.20
CA ILE A 79 1.93 -4.86 8.33
C ILE A 79 2.14 -5.53 6.98
N VAL A 80 2.84 -6.65 6.98
CA VAL A 80 3.06 -7.49 5.80
C VAL A 80 2.14 -8.70 5.87
N VAL A 81 1.40 -8.94 4.80
CA VAL A 81 0.41 -10.02 4.70
C VAL A 81 0.65 -10.85 3.43
N PRO A 82 0.22 -12.13 3.39
CA PRO A 82 0.28 -12.93 2.16
C PRO A 82 -0.52 -12.29 1.02
N ASP A 83 0.03 -12.25 -0.20
CA ASP A 83 -0.66 -11.72 -1.39
C ASP A 83 -1.74 -12.66 -1.96
N SER A 84 -1.84 -13.86 -1.42
CA SER A 84 -2.84 -14.86 -1.80
C SER A 84 -4.21 -14.61 -1.18
N THR A 85 -4.29 -13.73 -0.18
CA THR A 85 -5.53 -13.41 0.55
C THR A 85 -6.10 -12.07 0.10
N PRO A 86 -7.44 -11.94 -0.03
CA PRO A 86 -8.07 -10.65 -0.28
C PRO A 86 -7.88 -9.70 0.91
N ILE A 87 -7.61 -8.45 0.60
CA ILE A 87 -7.55 -7.34 1.56
C ILE A 87 -8.76 -6.46 1.30
N GLU A 88 -9.61 -6.27 2.28
CA GLU A 88 -10.79 -5.41 2.21
C GLU A 88 -10.56 -4.15 3.05
N ILE A 89 -10.85 -3.00 2.46
CA ILE A 89 -10.78 -1.71 3.12
C ILE A 89 -12.16 -1.09 3.10
N LYS A 90 -12.63 -0.66 4.28
CA LYS A 90 -13.87 0.08 4.46
C LYS A 90 -13.57 1.44 5.06
N LEU A 91 -14.27 2.45 4.58
CA LEU A 91 -14.14 3.82 5.08
C LEU A 91 -15.28 4.11 6.07
N HIS A 92 -14.92 4.68 7.20
CA HIS A 92 -15.86 5.15 8.20
C HIS A 92 -15.68 6.65 8.41
N ASN A 93 -16.80 7.39 8.49
CA ASN A 93 -16.79 8.83 8.77
C ASN A 93 -15.99 9.67 7.76
N ALA A 94 -15.90 9.22 6.52
CA ALA A 94 -15.34 10.00 5.43
C ALA A 94 -16.43 10.97 4.90
N SER A 95 -16.81 11.97 5.71
CA SER A 95 -17.84 12.96 5.35
C SER A 95 -17.48 13.71 4.06
N ASP A 96 -16.21 13.89 3.80
CA ASP A 96 -15.71 14.63 2.64
C ASP A 96 -15.16 13.70 1.53
N GLY A 97 -15.41 12.39 1.68
CA GLY A 97 -14.94 11.38 0.74
C GLY A 97 -13.46 11.02 0.91
N ALA A 98 -13.03 10.06 0.12
CA ALA A 98 -11.64 9.69 -0.05
C ALA A 98 -11.35 9.50 -1.53
N ASN A 99 -10.11 9.63 -1.94
CA ASN A 99 -9.70 9.36 -3.32
C ASN A 99 -8.88 8.06 -3.39
N LEU A 100 -9.20 7.26 -4.37
CA LEU A 100 -8.40 6.10 -4.74
C LEU A 100 -7.34 6.52 -5.76
N SER A 101 -6.10 6.12 -5.53
CA SER A 101 -5.03 6.24 -6.51
C SER A 101 -4.39 4.88 -6.75
N ILE A 102 -4.11 4.55 -8.01
CA ILE A 102 -3.52 3.27 -8.42
C ILE A 102 -2.29 3.58 -9.28
N ASP A 103 -1.11 3.21 -8.79
CA ASP A 103 0.18 3.50 -9.46
C ASP A 103 0.35 4.98 -9.86
N GLY A 104 -0.10 5.89 -8.99
CA GLY A 104 -0.04 7.33 -9.23
C GLY A 104 -1.12 7.88 -10.15
N GLN A 105 -2.02 7.05 -10.64
CA GLN A 105 -3.17 7.46 -11.44
C GLN A 105 -4.42 7.57 -10.58
N GLU A 106 -5.26 8.56 -10.88
CA GLU A 106 -6.51 8.76 -10.17
C GLU A 106 -7.48 7.61 -10.48
N GLY A 107 -7.89 6.89 -9.44
CA GLY A 107 -8.88 5.81 -9.53
C GLY A 107 -10.31 6.25 -9.22
N GLY A 108 -10.46 7.51 -8.78
CA GLY A 108 -11.75 8.14 -8.51
C GLY A 108 -12.09 8.30 -7.03
N PRO A 109 -13.18 9.04 -6.75
CA PRO A 109 -13.64 9.28 -5.38
C PRO A 109 -14.28 8.02 -4.78
N LEU A 110 -14.16 7.88 -3.47
CA LEU A 110 -14.79 6.85 -2.66
C LEU A 110 -15.74 7.50 -1.66
N GLY A 111 -16.97 7.03 -1.63
CA GLY A 111 -17.97 7.43 -0.66
C GLY A 111 -17.87 6.67 0.67
N PRO A 112 -18.65 7.11 1.69
CA PRO A 112 -18.55 6.55 3.05
C PRO A 112 -19.05 5.10 3.20
N ARG A 113 -19.65 4.53 2.16
CA ARG A 113 -20.12 3.13 2.12
C ARG A 113 -19.35 2.28 1.11
N ASP A 114 -18.39 2.88 0.41
CA ASP A 114 -17.62 2.15 -0.56
C ASP A 114 -16.61 1.22 0.13
N LYS A 115 -16.37 0.11 -0.54
CA LYS A 115 -15.40 -0.90 -0.13
C LYS A 115 -14.39 -1.08 -1.25
N VAL A 116 -13.11 -1.03 -0.89
CA VAL A 116 -12.01 -1.37 -1.79
C VAL A 116 -11.57 -2.80 -1.50
N VAL A 117 -11.55 -3.63 -2.51
CA VAL A 117 -11.02 -5.00 -2.41
C VAL A 117 -9.76 -5.13 -3.24
N VAL A 118 -8.68 -5.46 -2.59
CA VAL A 118 -7.38 -5.69 -3.21
C VAL A 118 -7.07 -7.17 -3.19
N GLN A 119 -6.81 -7.72 -4.37
CA GLN A 119 -6.45 -9.12 -4.51
C GLN A 119 -5.41 -9.31 -5.60
N ARG A 120 -4.65 -10.38 -5.50
CA ARG A 120 -3.66 -10.75 -6.49
C ARG A 120 -4.34 -11.03 -7.84
N ALA A 121 -3.84 -10.38 -8.89
CA ALA A 121 -4.30 -10.65 -10.26
C ALA A 121 -3.92 -12.08 -10.69
N LYS A 122 -4.80 -12.70 -11.49
CA LYS A 122 -4.53 -14.03 -12.09
C LYS A 122 -3.36 -13.99 -13.07
N THR A 123 -3.17 -12.85 -13.74
CA THR A 123 -2.09 -12.63 -14.71
C THR A 123 -0.91 -11.91 -14.06
N THR A 124 0.29 -12.26 -14.50
CA THR A 124 1.54 -11.59 -14.05
C THR A 124 2.16 -10.82 -15.22
N VAL A 125 2.86 -9.74 -14.88
CA VAL A 125 3.71 -9.00 -15.82
C VAL A 125 5.14 -9.49 -15.66
N GLN A 126 5.79 -9.79 -16.78
CA GLN A 126 7.21 -10.12 -16.79
C GLN A 126 8.01 -8.83 -16.99
N LEU A 127 8.94 -8.57 -16.06
CA LEU A 127 9.88 -7.47 -16.20
C LEU A 127 11.20 -8.02 -16.75
N ILE A 128 11.64 -7.47 -17.85
CA ILE A 128 12.92 -7.81 -18.48
C ILE A 128 14.01 -7.03 -17.74
N ARG A 129 15.05 -7.72 -17.28
CA ARG A 129 16.27 -7.07 -16.79
C ARG A 129 17.23 -6.90 -17.95
N ILE A 130 17.68 -5.67 -18.15
CA ILE A 130 18.64 -5.31 -19.21
C ILE A 130 20.07 -5.23 -18.65
N THR A 131 20.24 -5.29 -17.32
CA THR A 131 21.53 -5.15 -16.64
C THR A 131 21.77 -6.31 -15.67
N ASP A 132 23.05 -6.62 -15.43
CA ASP A 132 23.47 -7.63 -14.46
C ASP A 132 23.39 -7.15 -13.00
N ARG A 133 22.89 -5.92 -12.77
CA ARG A 133 22.74 -5.38 -11.42
C ARG A 133 21.73 -6.18 -10.60
N THR A 134 22.14 -6.54 -9.41
CA THR A 134 21.28 -7.22 -8.43
C THR A 134 20.25 -6.24 -7.85
N PHE A 135 19.26 -6.78 -7.14
CA PHE A 135 18.32 -5.95 -6.36
C PHE A 135 19.07 -5.07 -5.34
N TYR A 136 20.07 -5.60 -4.69
CA TYR A 136 20.87 -4.91 -3.68
C TYR A 136 21.74 -3.79 -4.27
N ASP A 137 22.27 -3.99 -5.47
CA ASP A 137 23.01 -2.94 -6.19
C ASP A 137 22.09 -1.75 -6.52
N ASN A 138 20.86 -2.05 -6.96
CA ASN A 138 19.86 -1.02 -7.23
C ASN A 138 19.45 -0.27 -5.95
N LEU A 139 19.32 -0.96 -4.80
CA LEU A 139 19.03 -0.33 -3.53
C LEU A 139 20.15 0.61 -3.09
N ARG A 140 21.42 0.11 -3.11
CA ARG A 140 22.59 0.94 -2.75
C ARG A 140 22.65 2.20 -3.59
N HIS A 141 22.46 2.06 -4.89
CA HIS A 141 22.50 3.21 -5.80
C HIS A 141 21.33 4.18 -5.57
N LYS A 142 20.10 3.66 -5.43
CA LYS A 142 18.89 4.50 -5.28
C LYS A 142 18.82 5.21 -3.93
N LEU A 143 19.30 4.57 -2.87
CA LEU A 143 19.20 5.06 -1.50
C LEU A 143 20.54 5.62 -0.97
N SER A 144 21.58 5.68 -1.82
CA SER A 144 22.94 6.12 -1.43
C SER A 144 23.49 5.38 -0.21
N TRP A 145 23.18 4.07 -0.10
CA TRP A 145 23.69 3.24 0.99
C TRP A 145 25.11 2.82 0.69
N GLY A 146 26.02 3.15 1.59
CA GLY A 146 27.41 2.74 1.53
C GLY A 146 28.34 3.76 0.90
N GLY A 147 27.92 5.05 0.87
CA GLY A 147 28.76 6.23 0.67
C GLY A 147 29.34 6.41 -0.71
#